data_7c0b1f91aa0040e2f673006fa9820631
#
_entry.id   7c0b1f91aa0040e2f673006fa9820631
#
_cell.length_a   1.000
_cell.length_b   1.000
_cell.length_c   1.000
_cell.angle_alpha   90.00
_cell.angle_beta   90.00
_cell.angle_gamma   90.00
#
_symmetry.space_group_name_H-M   'P 1'
#
loop_
_entity.id
_entity.type
_entity.pdbx_description
1 polymer ?
#
loop_
_entity_poly.entity_id
_entity_poly.type
_entity_poly.pdbx_seq_one_letter_code
_entity_poly.pdbx_strand_id
1 'polypeptide(L)'
;MMNRNRIVAFVAAMLMLLVGTAALAENTITVQGIGSVRVDSDRAGISLGVREASEEVMMAQSMVNERISAIVEVLKGMGLTEDAISTNGIGIYPNYNYDDGETIIGYTAYNTIYLTVTDVNNTGAYIDAAFAAGANSLDYVEFSATQTEEADAKALALAVESAREKAQIIADAAGVKLGKILEIRDNPDASYGGNGIYVKNAVEEDAGSGTNVMASKQTVTAAVSITFAFE
;
A
#
# COMPACT_ATOMS: atom_id res chain seq x y z
N MET A 1 -57.79 30.10 37.45
CA MET A 1 -58.52 28.83 37.29
C MET A 1 -58.47 28.46 35.79
N MET A 2 -57.66 27.48 35.37
CA MET A 2 -57.54 27.06 33.98
C MET A 2 -58.76 26.19 33.65
N ASN A 3 -59.49 26.56 32.62
CA ASN A 3 -60.77 25.93 32.23
C ASN A 3 -60.55 24.44 31.88
N ARG A 4 -61.36 23.56 32.49
CA ARG A 4 -61.24 22.07 32.34
C ARG A 4 -61.19 21.61 30.88
N ASN A 5 -61.81 22.33 29.96
CA ASN A 5 -61.78 22.05 28.52
C ASN A 5 -60.46 22.41 27.86
N ARG A 6 -59.68 23.33 28.41
CA ARG A 6 -58.33 23.65 27.92
C ARG A 6 -57.29 22.63 28.36
N ILE A 7 -57.47 22.03 29.54
CA ILE A 7 -56.58 20.93 30.01
C ILE A 7 -56.82 19.68 29.17
N VAL A 8 -58.06 19.36 28.87
CA VAL A 8 -58.41 18.20 28.00
C VAL A 8 -57.84 18.40 26.57
N ALA A 9 -57.91 19.61 26.01
CA ALA A 9 -57.38 19.93 24.70
C ALA A 9 -55.83 19.84 24.68
N PHE A 10 -55.16 20.28 25.76
CA PHE A 10 -53.69 20.18 25.89
C PHE A 10 -53.24 18.71 26.04
N VAL A 11 -53.97 17.90 26.81
CA VAL A 11 -53.65 16.47 26.96
C VAL A 11 -53.92 15.70 25.67
N ALA A 12 -54.98 16.03 24.94
CA ALA A 12 -55.27 15.42 23.63
C ALA A 12 -54.24 15.81 22.55
N ALA A 13 -53.76 17.08 22.55
CA ALA A 13 -52.71 17.55 21.68
C ALA A 13 -51.34 16.90 22.00
N MET A 14 -51.05 16.67 23.28
CA MET A 14 -49.84 16.00 23.74
C MET A 14 -49.87 14.50 23.48
N LEU A 15 -51.05 13.85 23.48
CA LEU A 15 -51.20 12.44 23.04
C LEU A 15 -51.07 12.28 21.53
N MET A 16 -51.45 13.27 20.73
CA MET A 16 -51.27 13.21 19.25
C MET A 16 -49.82 13.44 18.83
N LEU A 17 -48.98 14.06 19.65
CA LEU A 17 -47.52 14.20 19.39
C LEU A 17 -46.74 12.95 19.78
N LEU A 18 -47.35 11.97 20.43
CA LEU A 18 -46.77 10.67 20.79
C LEU A 18 -47.05 9.56 19.75
N VAL A 19 -47.72 9.85 18.64
CA VAL A 19 -47.68 9.00 17.46
C VAL A 19 -46.33 9.20 16.82
N GLY A 20 -45.30 8.71 17.52
CA GLY A 20 -43.97 8.58 17.01
C GLY A 20 -44.08 7.82 15.68
N THR A 21 -43.49 8.36 14.65
CA THR A 21 -43.22 7.64 13.40
C THR A 21 -42.65 6.29 13.80
N ALA A 22 -43.51 5.26 13.81
CA ALA A 22 -43.01 3.91 13.75
C ALA A 22 -42.18 3.88 12.49
N ALA A 23 -40.86 4.04 12.65
CA ALA A 23 -39.91 3.69 11.59
C ALA A 23 -40.25 2.25 11.29
N LEU A 24 -40.92 2.01 10.17
CA LEU A 24 -41.10 0.67 9.65
C LEU A 24 -39.68 0.14 9.51
N ALA A 25 -39.31 -0.76 10.39
CA ALA A 25 -38.03 -1.45 10.27
C ALA A 25 -38.11 -2.17 8.92
N GLU A 26 -37.45 -1.59 7.91
CA GLU A 26 -37.36 -2.27 6.62
C GLU A 26 -36.61 -3.57 6.86
N ASN A 27 -37.24 -4.67 6.41
CA ASN A 27 -36.57 -5.97 6.45
C ASN A 27 -35.37 -5.92 5.50
N THR A 28 -34.17 -5.94 6.04
CA THR A 28 -32.96 -5.72 5.24
C THR A 28 -31.89 -6.79 5.52
N ILE A 29 -31.16 -7.13 4.47
CA ILE A 29 -29.92 -7.92 4.51
C ILE A 29 -28.79 -6.99 4.09
N THR A 30 -27.82 -6.75 4.98
CA THR A 30 -26.60 -5.99 4.67
C THR A 30 -25.43 -6.94 4.62
N VAL A 31 -24.70 -6.92 3.52
CA VAL A 31 -23.54 -7.79 3.27
C VAL A 31 -22.36 -6.99 2.73
N GLN A 32 -21.17 -7.49 2.98
CA GLN A 32 -19.97 -7.01 2.35
C GLN A 32 -19.55 -7.96 1.22
N GLY A 33 -19.32 -7.39 0.02
CA GLY A 33 -18.70 -8.06 -1.10
C GLY A 33 -17.26 -7.62 -1.27
N ILE A 34 -16.40 -8.54 -1.67
CA ILE A 34 -14.98 -8.29 -1.97
C ILE A 34 -14.70 -8.89 -3.34
N GLY A 35 -14.04 -8.11 -4.20
CA GLY A 35 -13.53 -8.54 -5.49
C GLY A 35 -12.04 -8.29 -5.58
N SER A 36 -11.30 -9.16 -6.25
CA SER A 36 -9.86 -9.03 -6.42
C SER A 36 -9.44 -9.42 -7.82
N VAL A 37 -8.50 -8.65 -8.38
CA VAL A 37 -7.91 -8.88 -9.72
C VAL A 37 -6.39 -8.83 -9.58
N ARG A 38 -5.69 -9.76 -10.25
CA ARG A 38 -4.23 -9.75 -10.32
C ARG A 38 -3.78 -9.03 -11.57
N VAL A 39 -2.84 -8.10 -11.41
CA VAL A 39 -2.18 -7.36 -12.50
C VAL A 39 -0.68 -7.58 -12.44
N ASP A 40 -0.02 -7.52 -13.59
CA ASP A 40 1.43 -7.56 -13.65
C ASP A 40 2.01 -6.22 -13.15
N SER A 41 3.16 -6.27 -12.47
CA SER A 41 3.87 -5.06 -12.08
C SER A 41 4.48 -4.39 -13.31
N ASP A 42 4.34 -3.08 -13.41
CA ASP A 42 4.90 -2.24 -14.48
C ASP A 42 5.99 -1.29 -13.99
N ARG A 43 6.30 -1.33 -12.68
CA ARG A 43 7.30 -0.50 -12.03
C ARG A 43 8.04 -1.26 -10.95
N ALA A 44 9.36 -1.02 -10.85
CA ALA A 44 10.18 -1.44 -9.73
C ALA A 44 10.77 -0.22 -9.02
N GLY A 45 10.75 -0.23 -7.69
CA GLY A 45 11.48 0.68 -6.83
C GLY A 45 12.69 -0.05 -6.23
N ILE A 46 13.87 0.54 -6.32
CA ILE A 46 15.10 -0.04 -5.81
C ILE A 46 15.74 0.96 -4.86
N SER A 47 15.92 0.58 -3.59
CA SER A 47 16.67 1.36 -2.62
C SER A 47 18.03 0.71 -2.42
N LEU A 48 19.09 1.41 -2.84
CA LEU A 48 20.47 0.96 -2.72
C LEU A 48 21.39 2.15 -2.41
N GLY A 49 22.61 1.89 -1.98
CA GLY A 49 23.50 2.99 -1.63
C GLY A 49 24.92 2.59 -1.31
N VAL A 50 25.58 3.53 -0.66
CA VAL A 50 26.97 3.43 -0.24
C VAL A 50 27.10 3.75 1.24
N ARG A 51 27.91 2.98 1.92
CA ARG A 51 28.31 3.21 3.31
C ARG A 51 29.82 3.09 3.41
N GLU A 52 30.48 4.14 3.94
CA GLU A 52 31.94 4.19 4.12
C GLU A 52 32.29 4.64 5.53
N ALA A 53 33.38 4.07 6.06
CA ALA A 53 33.89 4.45 7.36
C ALA A 53 35.31 5.06 7.21
N SER A 54 35.61 6.08 8.04
CA SER A 54 36.91 6.71 8.15
C SER A 54 37.12 7.27 9.54
N GLU A 55 38.35 7.47 9.95
CA GLU A 55 38.66 8.19 11.19
C GLU A 55 38.23 9.67 11.12
N GLU A 56 38.16 10.24 9.92
CA GLU A 56 37.78 11.62 9.68
C GLU A 56 36.38 11.72 9.01
N VAL A 57 35.52 12.58 9.56
CA VAL A 57 34.17 12.85 9.04
C VAL A 57 34.18 13.21 7.56
N MET A 58 35.02 14.17 7.17
CA MET A 58 35.08 14.69 5.82
C MET A 58 35.58 13.64 4.81
N MET A 59 36.48 12.76 5.25
CA MET A 59 36.95 11.66 4.40
C MET A 59 35.83 10.64 4.16
N ALA A 60 35.14 10.20 5.21
CA ALA A 60 34.01 9.27 5.07
C ALA A 60 32.92 9.84 4.11
N GLN A 61 32.58 11.12 4.26
CA GLN A 61 31.62 11.80 3.40
C GLN A 61 32.10 11.89 1.94
N SER A 62 33.37 12.23 1.72
CA SER A 62 33.95 12.37 0.39
C SER A 62 33.90 11.03 -0.37
N MET A 63 34.28 9.93 0.30
CA MET A 63 34.24 8.58 -0.29
C MET A 63 32.83 8.18 -0.72
N VAL A 64 31.84 8.45 0.13
CA VAL A 64 30.42 8.19 -0.21
C VAL A 64 29.99 9.02 -1.41
N ASN A 65 30.28 10.32 -1.44
CA ASN A 65 29.87 11.21 -2.53
C ASN A 65 30.49 10.81 -3.87
N GLU A 66 31.78 10.44 -3.88
CA GLU A 66 32.46 9.98 -5.08
C GLU A 66 31.80 8.74 -5.67
N ARG A 67 31.51 7.72 -4.82
CA ARG A 67 30.87 6.48 -5.28
C ARG A 67 29.42 6.70 -5.71
N ILE A 68 28.65 7.50 -4.98
CA ILE A 68 27.27 7.81 -5.38
C ILE A 68 27.26 8.52 -6.74
N SER A 69 28.19 9.45 -6.98
CA SER A 69 28.30 10.12 -8.28
C SER A 69 28.59 9.14 -9.40
N ALA A 70 29.51 8.20 -9.19
CA ALA A 70 29.84 7.18 -10.16
C ALA A 70 28.64 6.24 -10.44
N ILE A 71 27.90 5.84 -9.42
CA ILE A 71 26.69 5.02 -9.53
C ILE A 71 25.64 5.75 -10.37
N VAL A 72 25.34 7.02 -10.05
CA VAL A 72 24.34 7.83 -10.77
C VAL A 72 24.72 7.98 -12.25
N GLU A 73 26.02 8.21 -12.56
CA GLU A 73 26.48 8.31 -13.94
C GLU A 73 26.29 7.01 -14.73
N VAL A 74 26.62 5.86 -14.13
CA VAL A 74 26.43 4.55 -14.76
C VAL A 74 24.95 4.30 -15.01
N LEU A 75 24.08 4.55 -14.02
CA LEU A 75 22.64 4.34 -14.15
C LEU A 75 21.99 5.25 -15.21
N LYS A 76 22.42 6.52 -15.29
CA LYS A 76 22.03 7.44 -16.38
C LYS A 76 22.52 6.93 -17.74
N GLY A 77 23.71 6.40 -17.79
CA GLY A 77 24.25 5.77 -19.01
C GLY A 77 23.46 4.55 -19.48
N MET A 78 22.78 3.85 -18.59
CA MET A 78 21.86 2.74 -18.89
C MET A 78 20.45 3.20 -19.27
N GLY A 79 20.18 4.51 -19.28
CA GLY A 79 18.90 5.10 -19.72
C GLY A 79 17.96 5.53 -18.60
N LEU A 80 18.35 5.48 -17.32
CA LEU A 80 17.55 6.08 -16.27
C LEU A 80 17.61 7.62 -16.38
N THR A 81 16.44 8.24 -16.34
CA THR A 81 16.33 9.71 -16.32
C THR A 81 16.68 10.26 -14.94
N GLU A 82 17.00 11.55 -14.87
CA GLU A 82 17.29 12.21 -13.60
C GLU A 82 16.12 12.12 -12.61
N ASP A 83 14.89 12.24 -13.10
CA ASP A 83 13.66 12.14 -12.31
C ASP A 83 13.42 10.72 -11.76
N ALA A 84 14.06 9.72 -12.35
CA ALA A 84 13.97 8.33 -11.89
C ALA A 84 14.95 8.01 -10.74
N ILE A 85 15.85 8.94 -10.39
CA ILE A 85 16.86 8.77 -9.34
C ILE A 85 16.66 9.85 -8.28
N SER A 86 16.44 9.46 -7.05
CA SER A 86 16.29 10.40 -5.93
C SER A 86 17.11 9.95 -4.72
N THR A 87 17.49 10.89 -3.86
CA THR A 87 18.10 10.55 -2.57
C THR A 87 17.02 10.09 -1.60
N ASN A 88 17.18 8.91 -1.05
CA ASN A 88 16.29 8.33 -0.05
C ASN A 88 16.76 8.58 1.38
N GLY A 89 18.08 8.61 1.60
CA GLY A 89 18.64 8.88 2.91
C GLY A 89 20.11 9.25 2.85
N ILE A 90 20.51 10.15 3.73
CA ILE A 90 21.92 10.53 3.92
C ILE A 90 22.18 10.75 5.40
N GLY A 91 23.35 10.33 5.87
CA GLY A 91 23.71 10.57 7.25
C GLY A 91 25.18 10.23 7.53
N ILE A 92 25.63 10.74 8.66
CA ILE A 92 26.96 10.46 9.22
C ILE A 92 26.79 10.26 10.72
N TYR A 93 27.40 9.22 11.27
CA TYR A 93 27.36 8.95 12.70
C TYR A 93 28.72 8.49 13.19
N PRO A 94 29.07 8.82 14.46
CA PRO A 94 30.32 8.37 15.06
C PRO A 94 30.29 6.87 15.36
N ASN A 95 31.46 6.25 15.21
CA ASN A 95 31.71 4.89 15.67
C ASN A 95 32.43 4.96 17.01
N TYR A 96 31.90 4.28 18.00
CA TYR A 96 32.48 4.24 19.34
C TYR A 96 33.28 2.97 19.56
N ASN A 97 34.31 3.07 20.42
CA ASN A 97 35.04 1.91 20.87
C ASN A 97 34.11 0.99 21.65
N TYR A 98 34.17 -0.30 21.32
CA TYR A 98 33.30 -1.33 21.94
C TYR A 98 33.60 -1.50 23.46
N ASP A 99 34.83 -1.30 23.88
CA ASP A 99 35.27 -1.57 25.25
C ASP A 99 34.79 -0.53 26.27
N ASP A 100 34.72 0.75 25.88
CA ASP A 100 34.31 1.84 26.76
C ASP A 100 32.97 2.51 26.35
N GLY A 101 32.57 2.37 25.07
CA GLY A 101 31.35 2.97 24.55
C GLY A 101 31.34 4.49 24.47
N GLU A 102 32.45 5.16 24.83
CA GLU A 102 32.53 6.62 24.91
C GLU A 102 33.58 7.20 23.93
N THR A 103 34.66 6.46 23.67
CA THR A 103 35.75 6.94 22.77
C THR A 103 35.33 6.79 21.32
N ILE A 104 35.28 7.91 20.58
CA ILE A 104 35.03 7.89 19.13
C ILE A 104 36.29 7.38 18.42
N ILE A 105 36.14 6.29 17.65
CA ILE A 105 37.22 5.66 16.88
C ILE A 105 37.12 5.93 15.38
N GLY A 106 36.08 6.64 14.94
CA GLY A 106 35.86 6.99 13.54
C GLY A 106 34.42 7.41 13.27
N TYR A 107 34.09 7.53 12.02
CA TYR A 107 32.77 7.94 11.55
C TYR A 107 32.35 7.06 10.38
N THR A 108 31.07 6.75 10.33
CA THR A 108 30.46 6.10 9.18
C THR A 108 29.51 7.07 8.49
N ALA A 109 29.77 7.35 7.21
CA ALA A 109 28.88 8.08 6.33
C ALA A 109 28.07 7.09 5.46
N TYR A 110 26.84 7.45 5.12
CA TYR A 110 26.04 6.72 4.15
C TYR A 110 25.21 7.67 3.29
N ASN A 111 24.93 7.21 2.08
CA ASN A 111 23.96 7.82 1.19
C ASN A 111 23.23 6.71 0.44
N THR A 112 21.90 6.72 0.52
CA THR A 112 21.01 5.78 -0.12
C THR A 112 20.22 6.51 -1.19
N ILE A 113 20.18 5.97 -2.39
CA ILE A 113 19.36 6.45 -3.50
C ILE A 113 18.20 5.51 -3.76
N TYR A 114 17.11 6.08 -4.25
CA TYR A 114 15.94 5.36 -4.71
C TYR A 114 15.82 5.50 -6.21
N LEU A 115 15.67 4.36 -6.89
CA LEU A 115 15.52 4.27 -8.32
C LEU A 115 14.09 3.87 -8.66
N THR A 116 13.48 4.55 -9.63
CA THR A 116 12.20 4.18 -10.22
C THR A 116 12.45 3.59 -11.60
N VAL A 117 12.22 2.28 -11.76
CA VAL A 117 12.46 1.54 -12.99
C VAL A 117 11.12 1.15 -13.61
N THR A 118 10.89 1.51 -14.88
CA THR A 118 9.68 1.17 -15.64
C THR A 118 9.82 -0.13 -16.44
N ASP A 119 11.04 -0.56 -16.76
CA ASP A 119 11.31 -1.88 -17.32
C ASP A 119 11.67 -2.84 -16.18
N VAL A 120 10.66 -3.47 -15.61
CA VAL A 120 10.81 -4.37 -14.46
C VAL A 120 11.72 -5.57 -14.74
N ASN A 121 11.87 -5.97 -16.01
CA ASN A 121 12.74 -7.08 -16.39
C ASN A 121 14.23 -6.72 -16.28
N ASN A 122 14.56 -5.44 -16.35
CA ASN A 122 15.94 -4.94 -16.23
C ASN A 122 16.33 -4.57 -14.77
N THR A 123 15.48 -4.82 -13.80
CA THR A 123 15.73 -4.49 -12.37
C THR A 123 17.06 -5.07 -11.89
N GLY A 124 17.35 -6.34 -12.17
CA GLY A 124 18.61 -6.99 -11.81
C GLY A 124 19.83 -6.34 -12.45
N ALA A 125 19.74 -5.96 -13.72
CA ALA A 125 20.85 -5.32 -14.43
C ALA A 125 21.20 -3.93 -13.83
N TYR A 126 20.22 -3.16 -13.38
CA TYR A 126 20.45 -1.88 -12.68
C TYR A 126 21.13 -2.10 -11.35
N ILE A 127 20.74 -3.13 -10.58
CA ILE A 127 21.37 -3.49 -9.32
C ILE A 127 22.82 -3.88 -9.55
N ASP A 128 23.09 -4.78 -10.49
CA ASP A 128 24.44 -5.25 -10.80
C ASP A 128 25.35 -4.11 -11.24
N ALA A 129 24.84 -3.21 -12.08
CA ALA A 129 25.58 -2.05 -12.54
C ALA A 129 25.92 -1.07 -11.40
N ALA A 130 24.96 -0.88 -10.48
CA ALA A 130 25.18 -0.05 -9.29
C ALA A 130 26.27 -0.66 -8.38
N PHE A 131 26.25 -1.97 -8.15
CA PHE A 131 27.27 -2.66 -7.38
C PHE A 131 28.65 -2.60 -8.08
N ALA A 132 28.70 -2.80 -9.39
CA ALA A 132 29.93 -2.64 -10.15
C ALA A 132 30.49 -1.22 -10.11
N ALA A 133 29.62 -0.20 -9.98
CA ALA A 133 30.00 1.21 -9.84
C ALA A 133 30.37 1.61 -8.40
N GLY A 134 30.23 0.71 -7.41
CA GLY A 134 30.68 0.93 -6.04
C GLY A 134 29.58 1.00 -4.97
N ALA A 135 28.33 0.67 -5.32
CA ALA A 135 27.30 0.43 -4.29
C ALA A 135 27.72 -0.74 -3.40
N ASN A 136 27.42 -0.66 -2.10
CA ASN A 136 27.72 -1.71 -1.13
C ASN A 136 26.54 -1.98 -0.16
N SER A 137 25.39 -1.38 -0.41
CA SER A 137 24.14 -1.69 0.28
C SER A 137 22.98 -1.75 -0.70
N LEU A 138 22.11 -2.74 -0.50
CA LEU A 138 20.79 -2.87 -1.11
C LEU A 138 19.79 -3.03 0.02
N ASP A 139 18.92 -2.05 0.20
CA ASP A 139 17.99 -2.03 1.32
C ASP A 139 16.74 -2.85 0.98
N TYR A 140 16.15 -2.57 -0.19
CA TYR A 140 14.98 -3.31 -0.68
C TYR A 140 14.75 -3.10 -2.17
N VAL A 141 13.97 -4.02 -2.74
CA VAL A 141 13.36 -3.93 -4.06
C VAL A 141 11.86 -4.14 -3.88
N GLU A 142 11.06 -3.25 -4.46
CA GLU A 142 9.62 -3.37 -4.46
C GLU A 142 9.06 -3.31 -5.88
N PHE A 143 7.93 -3.96 -6.09
CA PHE A 143 7.23 -3.93 -7.38
C PHE A 143 5.83 -3.37 -7.19
N SER A 144 5.41 -2.55 -8.15
CA SER A 144 4.08 -1.92 -8.16
C SER A 144 3.48 -1.95 -9.55
N ALA A 145 2.16 -1.82 -9.60
CA ALA A 145 1.40 -1.59 -10.81
C ALA A 145 0.82 -0.18 -10.76
N THR A 146 1.05 0.62 -11.81
CA THR A 146 0.59 2.02 -11.88
C THR A 146 -0.67 2.17 -12.72
N GLN A 147 -0.95 1.24 -13.63
CA GLN A 147 -2.13 1.24 -14.50
C GLN A 147 -3.16 0.25 -13.95
N THR A 148 -3.89 0.66 -12.93
CA THR A 148 -4.83 -0.22 -12.21
C THR A 148 -6.30 0.05 -12.54
N GLU A 149 -6.65 1.11 -13.28
CA GLU A 149 -8.03 1.58 -13.51
C GLU A 149 -8.94 0.46 -14.07
N GLU A 150 -8.46 -0.33 -15.04
CA GLU A 150 -9.24 -1.45 -15.57
C GLU A 150 -9.41 -2.58 -14.55
N ALA A 151 -8.37 -2.83 -13.74
CA ALA A 151 -8.40 -3.83 -12.68
C ALA A 151 -9.29 -3.37 -11.52
N ASP A 152 -9.27 -2.08 -11.18
CA ASP A 152 -10.14 -1.47 -10.17
C ASP A 152 -11.61 -1.62 -10.56
N ALA A 153 -11.95 -1.30 -11.82
CA ALA A 153 -13.30 -1.46 -12.35
C ALA A 153 -13.77 -2.93 -12.32
N LYS A 154 -12.89 -3.87 -12.68
CA LYS A 154 -13.19 -5.30 -12.60
C LYS A 154 -13.33 -5.78 -11.15
N ALA A 155 -12.47 -5.32 -10.24
CA ALA A 155 -12.52 -5.67 -8.83
C ALA A 155 -13.84 -5.18 -8.19
N LEU A 156 -14.26 -3.93 -8.51
CA LEU A 156 -15.56 -3.40 -8.07
C LEU A 156 -16.74 -4.24 -8.60
N ALA A 157 -16.72 -4.63 -9.86
CA ALA A 157 -17.76 -5.48 -10.43
C ALA A 157 -17.85 -6.84 -9.70
N LEU A 158 -16.72 -7.48 -9.45
CA LEU A 158 -16.61 -8.73 -8.68
C LEU A 158 -17.06 -8.55 -7.23
N ALA A 159 -16.79 -7.41 -6.62
CA ALA A 159 -17.24 -7.11 -5.26
C ALA A 159 -18.77 -7.03 -5.18
N VAL A 160 -19.40 -6.36 -6.15
CA VAL A 160 -20.89 -6.28 -6.23
C VAL A 160 -21.51 -7.67 -6.47
N GLU A 161 -20.94 -8.47 -7.35
CA GLU A 161 -21.37 -9.85 -7.59
C GLU A 161 -21.26 -10.69 -6.32
N SER A 162 -20.11 -10.67 -5.64
CA SER A 162 -19.89 -11.36 -4.37
C SER A 162 -20.88 -10.94 -3.28
N ALA A 163 -21.20 -9.64 -3.17
CA ALA A 163 -22.21 -9.15 -2.23
C ALA A 163 -23.60 -9.71 -2.56
N ARG A 164 -23.98 -9.72 -3.83
CA ARG A 164 -25.28 -10.25 -4.28
C ARG A 164 -25.41 -11.75 -3.99
N GLU A 165 -24.38 -12.54 -4.30
CA GLU A 165 -24.36 -13.97 -4.01
C GLU A 165 -24.50 -14.25 -2.50
N LYS A 166 -23.75 -13.53 -1.65
CA LYS A 166 -23.86 -13.66 -0.20
C LYS A 166 -25.26 -13.31 0.31
N ALA A 167 -25.86 -12.23 -0.20
CA ALA A 167 -27.22 -11.84 0.17
C ALA A 167 -28.23 -12.89 -0.23
N GLN A 168 -28.09 -13.49 -1.42
CA GLN A 168 -28.97 -14.58 -1.88
C GLN A 168 -28.86 -15.81 -0.99
N ILE A 169 -27.65 -16.24 -0.65
CA ILE A 169 -27.42 -17.38 0.26
C ILE A 169 -28.09 -17.14 1.62
N ILE A 170 -27.98 -15.92 2.16
CA ILE A 170 -28.61 -15.56 3.44
C ILE A 170 -30.14 -15.58 3.32
N ALA A 171 -30.71 -15.02 2.25
CA ALA A 171 -32.15 -14.99 2.02
C ALA A 171 -32.71 -16.41 1.89
N ASP A 172 -32.07 -17.28 1.10
CA ASP A 172 -32.46 -18.68 0.91
C ASP A 172 -32.40 -19.46 2.23
N ALA A 173 -31.33 -19.29 3.02
CA ALA A 173 -31.20 -19.93 4.32
C ALA A 173 -32.24 -19.46 5.35
N ALA A 174 -32.65 -18.19 5.25
CA ALA A 174 -33.68 -17.60 6.10
C ALA A 174 -35.13 -17.92 5.62
N GLY A 175 -35.31 -18.48 4.44
CA GLY A 175 -36.62 -18.76 3.85
C GLY A 175 -37.37 -17.51 3.38
N VAL A 176 -36.62 -16.44 3.02
CA VAL A 176 -37.16 -15.16 2.55
C VAL A 176 -36.72 -14.90 1.10
N LYS A 177 -37.41 -14.00 0.41
CA LYS A 177 -37.01 -13.58 -0.94
C LYS A 177 -36.11 -12.36 -0.88
N LEU A 178 -34.94 -12.43 -1.56
CA LEU A 178 -34.08 -11.27 -1.76
C LEU A 178 -34.80 -10.26 -2.67
N GLY A 179 -34.88 -9.01 -2.18
CA GLY A 179 -35.54 -7.91 -2.86
C GLY A 179 -34.55 -6.97 -3.56
N LYS A 180 -34.99 -5.72 -3.74
CA LYS A 180 -34.17 -4.67 -4.39
C LYS A 180 -33.03 -4.20 -3.52
N ILE A 181 -32.01 -3.64 -4.18
CA ILE A 181 -30.94 -2.90 -3.49
C ILE A 181 -31.51 -1.58 -2.95
N LEU A 182 -31.27 -1.33 -1.67
CA LEU A 182 -31.64 -0.09 -0.99
C LEU A 182 -30.47 0.87 -0.89
N GLU A 183 -29.27 0.34 -0.67
CA GLU A 183 -28.07 1.14 -0.50
C GLU A 183 -26.83 0.40 -1.00
N ILE A 184 -25.91 1.12 -1.64
CA ILE A 184 -24.57 0.65 -1.97
C ILE A 184 -23.61 1.67 -1.40
N ARG A 185 -22.62 1.19 -0.65
CA ARG A 185 -21.50 1.99 -0.16
C ARG A 185 -20.20 1.38 -0.69
N ASP A 186 -19.43 2.18 -1.38
CA ASP A 186 -18.04 1.86 -1.66
C ASP A 186 -17.24 1.97 -0.37
N ASN A 187 -16.35 1.01 -0.12
CA ASN A 187 -15.51 0.97 1.06
C ASN A 187 -14.02 0.97 0.65
N PRO A 188 -13.50 2.13 0.24
CA PRO A 188 -12.14 2.24 -0.28
C PRO A 188 -11.07 1.84 0.74
N ASP A 189 -11.31 2.03 2.03
CA ASP A 189 -10.35 1.67 3.09
C ASP A 189 -10.13 0.16 3.21
N ALA A 190 -11.07 -0.66 2.76
CA ALA A 190 -10.92 -2.11 2.72
C ALA A 190 -10.12 -2.60 1.48
N SER A 191 -9.84 -1.71 0.54
CA SER A 191 -9.20 -2.01 -0.76
C SER A 191 -7.66 -1.96 -0.70
N TYR A 192 -7.08 -1.30 0.28
CA TYR A 192 -5.63 -1.11 0.39
C TYR A 192 -4.94 -2.19 1.22
N GLY A 193 -5.04 -3.43 0.76
CA GLY A 193 -4.12 -4.49 1.13
C GLY A 193 -2.98 -4.58 0.10
N GLY A 194 -2.26 -3.51 -0.14
CA GLY A 194 -1.01 -3.56 -0.89
C GLY A 194 0.00 -4.37 -0.09
N ASN A 195 0.08 -5.67 -0.36
CA ASN A 195 1.18 -6.49 0.09
C ASN A 195 2.43 -6.09 -0.71
N GLY A 196 3.12 -5.07 -0.23
CA GLY A 196 4.52 -4.91 -0.54
C GLY A 196 5.23 -6.19 -0.12
N ILE A 197 5.55 -7.04 -1.06
CA ILE A 197 6.39 -8.20 -0.80
C ILE A 197 7.80 -7.66 -0.61
N TYR A 198 8.21 -7.52 0.65
CA TYR A 198 9.61 -7.34 0.99
C TYR A 198 10.32 -8.63 0.60
N VAL A 199 11.10 -8.58 -0.46
CA VAL A 199 12.02 -9.67 -0.80
C VAL A 199 13.13 -9.63 0.25
N LYS A 200 12.97 -10.46 1.29
CA LYS A 200 14.03 -10.73 2.24
C LYS A 200 15.09 -11.54 1.51
N ASN A 201 16.29 -10.96 1.39
CA ASN A 201 17.46 -11.53 0.72
C ASN A 201 17.48 -13.06 0.66
N ALA A 202 17.18 -13.62 -0.50
CA ALA A 202 17.62 -14.95 -0.90
C ALA A 202 18.77 -14.73 -1.90
N VAL A 203 19.95 -14.48 -1.38
CA VAL A 203 21.18 -14.69 -2.15
C VAL A 203 21.44 -16.19 -2.08
N GLU A 204 20.92 -16.95 -3.03
CA GLU A 204 21.46 -18.25 -3.31
C GLU A 204 22.76 -18.02 -4.10
N GLU A 205 23.88 -18.45 -3.50
CA GLU A 205 25.17 -18.59 -4.19
C GLU A 205 25.04 -19.63 -5.30
N ASP A 206 24.58 -19.19 -6.47
CA ASP A 206 24.86 -19.92 -7.71
C ASP A 206 25.64 -18.97 -8.62
N ALA A 207 26.92 -19.27 -8.75
CA ALA A 207 27.91 -18.51 -9.49
C ALA A 207 27.64 -18.62 -11.00
N GLY A 208 26.78 -17.75 -11.50
CA GLY A 208 26.53 -17.65 -12.92
C GLY A 208 25.37 -16.77 -13.30
N SER A 209 25.65 -15.50 -13.51
CA SER A 209 24.84 -14.48 -14.16
C SER A 209 23.87 -13.68 -13.28
N GLY A 210 24.34 -12.51 -12.79
CA GLY A 210 23.48 -11.36 -12.43
C GLY A 210 22.49 -11.56 -11.27
N THR A 211 22.08 -10.45 -10.70
CA THR A 211 21.04 -10.46 -9.65
C THR A 211 19.70 -10.90 -10.24
N ASN A 212 19.24 -12.09 -9.82
CA ASN A 212 17.94 -12.62 -10.27
C ASN A 212 16.82 -11.99 -9.43
N VAL A 213 16.01 -11.13 -10.05
CA VAL A 213 14.85 -10.49 -9.43
C VAL A 213 13.61 -10.84 -10.23
N MET A 214 12.61 -11.41 -9.56
CA MET A 214 11.34 -11.77 -10.18
C MET A 214 10.25 -10.80 -9.79
N ALA A 215 9.67 -10.11 -10.77
CA ALA A 215 8.53 -9.24 -10.56
C ALA A 215 7.30 -10.05 -10.10
N SER A 216 6.68 -9.63 -8.99
CA SER A 216 5.45 -10.24 -8.50
C SER A 216 4.22 -9.60 -9.14
N LYS A 217 3.13 -10.39 -9.25
CA LYS A 217 1.82 -9.81 -9.59
C LYS A 217 1.26 -9.06 -8.40
N GLN A 218 0.69 -7.90 -8.67
CA GLN A 218 -0.03 -7.10 -7.68
C GLN A 218 -1.50 -7.53 -7.61
N THR A 219 -2.09 -7.43 -6.43
CA THR A 219 -3.53 -7.70 -6.25
C THR A 219 -4.26 -6.39 -6.02
N VAL A 220 -5.14 -6.04 -6.94
CA VAL A 220 -6.09 -4.95 -6.81
C VAL A 220 -7.34 -5.50 -6.16
N THR A 221 -7.77 -4.93 -5.05
CA THR A 221 -8.94 -5.39 -4.28
C THR A 221 -9.91 -4.24 -4.09
N ALA A 222 -11.18 -4.50 -4.33
CA ALA A 222 -12.28 -3.59 -4.04
C ALA A 222 -13.25 -4.23 -3.04
N ALA A 223 -13.89 -3.42 -2.20
CA ALA A 223 -14.89 -3.86 -1.26
C ALA A 223 -16.10 -2.94 -1.28
N VAL A 224 -17.30 -3.53 -1.28
CA VAL A 224 -18.56 -2.80 -1.23
C VAL A 224 -19.43 -3.35 -0.10
N SER A 225 -20.21 -2.47 0.52
CA SER A 225 -21.28 -2.85 1.44
C SER A 225 -22.61 -2.59 0.74
N ILE A 226 -23.47 -3.61 0.64
CA ILE A 226 -24.76 -3.50 -0.03
C ILE A 226 -25.88 -3.93 0.91
N THR A 227 -26.91 -3.10 1.00
CA THR A 227 -28.13 -3.36 1.75
C THR A 227 -29.25 -3.69 0.77
N PHE A 228 -29.85 -4.86 0.94
CA PHE A 228 -30.99 -5.35 0.18
C PHE A 228 -32.23 -5.37 1.06
N ALA A 229 -33.41 -5.09 0.47
CA ALA A 229 -34.68 -5.45 1.08
C ALA A 229 -34.89 -6.97 0.98
N PHE A 230 -35.76 -7.53 1.84
CA PHE A 230 -36.26 -8.89 1.69
C PHE A 230 -37.77 -9.00 2.02
N GLU A 231 -38.45 -9.97 1.42
CA GLU A 231 -39.89 -10.27 1.56
C GLU A 231 -40.09 -11.68 2.10
#